data_f87b6ce9d8bbdc8e0a60d1cc713a8956
#
_entry.id   f87b6ce9d8bbdc8e0a60d1cc713a8956
#
_cell.length_a   1.000
_cell.length_b   1.000
_cell.length_c   1.000
_cell.angle_alpha   90.00
_cell.angle_beta   90.00
_cell.angle_gamma   90.00
#
_symmetry.space_group_name_H-M   'P 1'
#
loop_
_entity.id
_entity.type
_entity.pdbx_description
1 polymer ?
#
loop_
_entity_poly.entity_id
_entity_poly.type
_entity_poly.pdbx_seq_one_letter_code
_entity_poly.pdbx_strand_id
1 'polypeptide(L)' 'MDNKKELLKEQIETMKKLREDVGLNRREFSDYMGIPLRTLEEWEAGRRKMPDYVLRLIAYQIKAERLLKENGLSLKELTI' A
#
# COMPACT_ATOMS: atom_id res chain seq x y z
N MET A 1 -12.47 -10.86 -23.06
CA MET A 1 -12.77 -10.11 -22.07
C MET A 1 -11.91 -10.14 -20.88
N ASP A 2 -11.01 -9.25 -20.79
CA ASP A 2 -9.96 -9.31 -19.81
C ASP A 2 -10.05 -8.24 -18.75
N ASN A 3 -11.28 -8.00 -18.27
CA ASN A 3 -11.50 -7.06 -17.19
C ASN A 3 -10.67 -7.41 -15.95
N LYS A 4 -10.49 -8.71 -15.69
CA LYS A 4 -9.69 -9.14 -14.55
C LYS A 4 -8.22 -8.76 -14.71
N LYS A 5 -7.68 -8.88 -15.92
CA LYS A 5 -6.28 -8.52 -16.18
C LYS A 5 -6.08 -7.02 -16.09
N GLU A 6 -7.04 -6.25 -16.62
CA GLU A 6 -6.94 -4.80 -16.53
C GLU A 6 -7.07 -4.30 -15.11
N LEU A 7 -7.99 -4.88 -14.32
CA LEU A 7 -8.13 -4.55 -12.91
C LEU A 7 -6.88 -4.89 -12.14
N LEU A 8 -6.29 -6.05 -12.41
CA LEU A 8 -5.05 -6.45 -11.75
C LEU A 8 -3.92 -5.49 -12.09
N LYS A 9 -3.82 -5.11 -13.35
CA LYS A 9 -2.80 -4.16 -13.80
C LYS A 9 -2.98 -2.82 -13.11
N GLU A 10 -4.23 -2.33 -13.02
CA GLU A 10 -4.52 -1.08 -12.34
C GLU A 10 -4.16 -1.15 -10.85
N GLN A 11 -4.45 -2.28 -10.20
CA GLN A 11 -4.09 -2.48 -8.80
C GLN A 11 -2.58 -2.42 -8.60
N ILE A 12 -1.83 -3.08 -9.48
CA ILE A 12 -0.37 -3.08 -9.42
C ILE A 12 0.18 -1.68 -9.58
N GLU A 13 -0.31 -0.95 -10.58
CA GLU A 13 0.15 0.41 -10.84
C GLU A 13 -0.19 1.35 -9.69
N THR A 14 -1.39 1.21 -9.13
CA THR A 14 -1.82 2.02 -7.99
C THR A 14 -0.96 1.74 -6.78
N MET A 15 -0.66 0.47 -6.51
CA MET A 15 0.21 0.09 -5.40
C MET A 15 1.59 0.72 -5.54
N LYS A 16 2.19 0.62 -6.72
CA LYS A 16 3.50 1.20 -6.98
C LYS A 16 3.49 2.71 -6.82
N LYS A 17 2.43 3.34 -7.30
CA LYS A 17 2.31 4.80 -7.19
C LYS A 17 2.18 5.23 -5.73
N LEU A 18 1.38 4.53 -4.94
CA LEU A 18 1.26 4.82 -3.51
C LEU A 18 2.61 4.69 -2.80
N ARG A 19 3.36 3.63 -3.13
CA ARG A 19 4.68 3.40 -2.56
C ARG A 19 5.65 4.53 -2.95
N GLU A 20 5.63 4.92 -4.21
CA GLU A 20 6.49 6.00 -4.71
C GLU A 20 6.13 7.34 -4.09
N ASP A 21 4.83 7.58 -3.88
CA ASP A 21 4.37 8.82 -3.28
C ASP A 21 4.90 9.02 -1.85
N VAL A 22 5.11 7.93 -1.12
CA VAL A 22 5.69 8.02 0.22
C VAL A 22 7.21 7.91 0.20
N GLY A 23 7.81 7.70 -0.98
CA GLY A 23 9.25 7.69 -1.15
C GLY A 23 9.96 6.46 -0.58
N LEU A 24 9.28 5.34 -0.52
CA LEU A 24 9.83 4.11 0.05
C LEU A 24 10.10 3.06 -1.03
N ASN A 25 11.18 2.28 -0.86
CA ASN A 25 11.37 1.12 -1.70
C ASN A 25 10.52 -0.03 -1.15
N ARG A 26 10.52 -1.19 -1.84
CA ARG A 26 9.66 -2.32 -1.44
C ARG A 26 9.94 -2.79 -0.02
N ARG A 27 11.20 -2.90 0.34
CA ARG A 27 11.58 -3.37 1.67
C ARG A 27 11.11 -2.41 2.75
N GLU A 28 11.35 -1.13 2.54
CA GLU A 28 10.91 -0.11 3.48
C GLU A 28 9.38 -0.06 3.57
N PHE A 29 8.71 -0.20 2.43
CA PHE A 29 7.26 -0.19 2.40
C PHE A 29 6.68 -1.44 3.09
N SER A 30 7.35 -2.58 2.91
CA SER A 30 7.00 -3.82 3.60
C SER A 30 7.01 -3.60 5.12
N ASP A 31 8.08 -3.01 5.63
CA ASP A 31 8.20 -2.73 7.05
C ASP A 31 7.17 -1.70 7.52
N TYR A 32 6.97 -0.67 6.74
CA TYR A 32 6.04 0.41 7.04
C TYR A 32 4.59 -0.09 7.15
N MET A 33 4.18 -0.94 6.21
CA MET A 33 2.80 -1.43 6.16
C MET A 33 2.58 -2.71 6.95
N GLY A 34 3.65 -3.38 7.37
CA GLY A 34 3.52 -4.68 8.02
C GLY A 34 3.13 -5.78 7.06
N ILE A 35 3.46 -5.64 5.78
CA ILE A 35 3.19 -6.65 4.76
C ILE A 35 4.49 -7.40 4.46
N PRO A 36 4.49 -8.75 4.46
CA PRO A 36 5.72 -9.49 4.14
C PRO A 36 6.26 -9.06 2.77
N LEU A 37 7.56 -8.86 2.70
CA LEU A 37 8.21 -8.41 1.47
C LEU A 37 7.88 -9.31 0.29
N ARG A 38 7.90 -10.62 0.52
CA ARG A 38 7.60 -11.59 -0.53
C ARG A 38 6.17 -11.42 -1.07
N THR A 39 5.21 -11.17 -0.19
CA THR A 39 3.84 -10.92 -0.60
C THR A 39 3.74 -9.67 -1.45
N LEU A 40 4.42 -8.60 -1.03
CA LEU A 40 4.43 -7.35 -1.77
C LEU A 40 5.05 -7.54 -3.15
N GLU A 41 6.15 -8.29 -3.22
CA GLU A 41 6.81 -8.59 -4.50
C GLU A 41 5.90 -9.39 -5.42
N GLU A 42 5.20 -10.38 -4.89
CA GLU A 42 4.29 -11.19 -5.68
C GLU A 42 3.11 -10.37 -6.21
N TRP A 43 2.60 -9.47 -5.40
CA TRP A 43 1.52 -8.56 -5.84
C TRP A 43 2.02 -7.65 -6.95
N GLU A 44 3.18 -7.02 -6.78
CA GLU A 44 3.71 -6.09 -7.78
C GLU A 44 4.14 -6.80 -9.07
N ALA A 45 4.48 -8.07 -8.98
CA ALA A 45 4.82 -8.87 -10.15
C ALA A 45 3.60 -9.48 -10.85
N GLY A 46 2.42 -9.34 -10.25
CA GLY A 46 1.21 -9.90 -10.82
C GLY A 46 1.06 -11.40 -10.66
N ARG A 47 1.89 -12.03 -9.81
CA ARG A 47 1.83 -13.47 -9.57
C ARG A 47 0.74 -13.85 -8.59
N ARG A 48 0.33 -12.93 -7.77
CA ARG A 48 -0.68 -13.14 -6.74
C ARG A 48 -1.66 -12.00 -6.77
N LYS A 49 -2.95 -12.32 -6.73
CA LYS A 49 -3.97 -11.30 -6.73
C LYS A 49 -4.06 -10.63 -5.36
N MET A 50 -4.02 -9.33 -5.35
CA MET A 50 -4.21 -8.55 -4.14
C MET A 50 -5.70 -8.47 -3.81
N PRO A 51 -6.10 -8.69 -2.55
CA PRO A 51 -7.51 -8.47 -2.17
C PRO A 51 -7.92 -7.02 -2.42
N ASP A 52 -9.16 -6.84 -2.85
CA ASP A 52 -9.64 -5.51 -3.26
C ASP A 52 -9.53 -4.46 -2.15
N TYR A 53 -9.71 -4.86 -0.91
CA TYR A 53 -9.67 -3.91 0.21
C TYR A 53 -8.26 -3.44 0.57
N VAL A 54 -7.22 -4.14 0.12
CA VAL A 54 -5.84 -3.82 0.52
C VAL A 54 -5.44 -2.42 0.08
N LEU A 55 -5.72 -2.07 -1.17
CA LEU A 55 -5.36 -0.75 -1.68
C LEU A 55 -6.06 0.36 -0.91
N ARG A 56 -7.33 0.15 -0.55
CA ARG A 56 -8.05 1.14 0.25
C ARG A 56 -7.42 1.32 1.62
N LEU A 57 -7.04 0.21 2.27
CA LEU A 57 -6.43 0.30 3.59
C LEU A 57 -5.08 0.97 3.52
N ILE A 58 -4.28 0.67 2.50
CA ILE A 58 -2.98 1.31 2.29
C ILE A 58 -3.16 2.81 2.08
N ALA A 59 -4.08 3.19 1.20
CA ALA A 59 -4.34 4.60 0.92
C ALA A 59 -4.85 5.34 2.15
N TYR A 60 -5.74 4.72 2.91
CA TYR A 60 -6.25 5.30 4.15
C TYR A 60 -5.16 5.48 5.19
N GLN A 61 -4.26 4.50 5.33
CA GLN A 61 -3.17 4.61 6.30
C GLN A 61 -2.23 5.76 5.93
N ILE A 62 -1.86 5.86 4.66
CA ILE A 62 -0.98 6.92 4.20
C ILE A 62 -1.62 8.29 4.44
N LYS A 63 -2.90 8.41 4.09
CA LYS A 63 -3.64 9.66 4.28
C LYS A 63 -3.77 10.01 5.75
N ALA A 64 -4.11 9.02 6.57
CA ALA A 64 -4.27 9.23 8.01
C ALA A 64 -2.96 9.69 8.65
N GLU A 65 -1.85 9.08 8.28
CA GLU A 65 -0.55 9.48 8.81
C GLU A 65 -0.17 10.89 8.40
N ARG A 66 -0.48 11.27 7.17
CA ARG A 66 -0.22 12.65 6.72
C ARG A 66 -1.01 13.66 7.54
N LEU A 67 -2.30 13.38 7.77
CA LEU A 67 -3.16 14.26 8.56
C LEU A 67 -2.70 14.33 10.01
N LEU A 68 -2.34 13.19 10.59
CA LEU A 68 -1.86 13.15 11.96
C LEU A 68 -0.55 13.91 12.10
N LYS A 69 0.35 13.74 11.14
CA LYS A 69 1.64 14.41 11.15
C LYS A 69 1.48 15.92 11.05
N GLU A 70 0.55 16.39 10.23
CA GLU A 70 0.24 17.81 10.12
C GLU A 70 -0.26 18.38 11.42
N ASN A 71 -0.85 17.55 12.28
CA ASN A 71 -1.36 17.96 13.60
C ASN A 71 -0.41 17.56 14.74
N GLY A 72 0.81 17.13 14.41
CA GLY A 72 1.79 16.77 15.43
C GLY A 72 1.55 15.44 16.13
N LEU A 73 0.73 14.57 15.53
CA LEU A 73 0.38 13.27 16.11
C LEU A 73 0.91 12.12 15.26
N SER A 74 0.85 10.91 15.78
CA SER A 74 1.22 9.71 15.04
C SER A 74 0.18 8.62 15.27
N LEU A 75 0.17 7.61 14.40
CA LEU A 75 -0.73 6.48 14.55
C LEU A 75 -0.51 5.72 15.85
N LYS A 76 0.73 5.69 16.34
CA LYS A 76 1.05 5.03 17.58
C LYS A 76 0.30 5.61 18.77
N GLU A 77 0.03 6.91 18.74
CA GLU A 77 -0.70 7.59 19.81
C GLU A 77 -2.18 7.22 19.83
N LEU A 78 -2.71 6.78 18.67
CA LEU A 78 -4.11 6.40 18.57
C LEU A 78 -4.37 4.92 18.83
N THR A 79 -3.33 4.09 18.74
CA THR A 79 -3.48 2.63 18.81
C THR A 79 -3.05 2.03 20.15
N ILE A 80 -2.86 2.82 21.14
CA ILE A 80 -2.47 2.36 22.47
C ILE A 80 -3.64 1.75 23.22
#